data_ff1c3f38a905934d751c4869a893c436
#
_entry.id   ff1c3f38a905934d751c4869a893c436
#
_cell.length_a   1.000
_cell.length_b   1.000
_cell.length_c   1.000
_cell.angle_alpha   90.00
_cell.angle_beta   90.00
_cell.angle_gamma   90.00
#
_symmetry.space_group_name_H-M   'P 1'
#
loop_
_entity.id
_entity.type
_entity.pdbx_description
1 polymer ?
#
loop_
_entity_poly.entity_id
_entity_poly.type
_entity_poly.pdbx_seq_one_letter_code
_entity_poly.pdbx_strand_id
1 'polypeptide(L)'
;MSFDQIYEAGVQPDMVTFTPDSKKILSADEGEPRNGYEAGSIDPKGTVTVIDLTNQNVSHLDFTVFDSEAKRAELVQNGVILKKGTAPSVDLEPEYIAANDKTAYVTLQEANAIAIVDLQTLSIENICSAGYEDYEKYPIDIDKKDAAYRPVSYPSLRGIRMPDGISLFESNGKTYIVTANEGDSREWNEYLNEAECNFGKGQTSPSGKITAENSGLTGKVVFFDQNDYEGLNSEYDYLFGGRSFTVYCVDGSGMKEVYTSGNELEAKTAAYFPQYFNCSNDSAEIDDRSGKKGVEAESVTIGTVGEKTYAFIGLERIGGVMAYDITNPDKILFANYINSRDFSKDIAGDVSPEGLCMISASESADGNAYLLASCEVSGTVAAYKLISQNIDSSDDDNTDNNHDNNIDHNGSGHGGAGYVNDCE
;
A
#
# COMPACT_ATOMS: atom_id res chain seq x y z
N MET A 1 -19.65 16.43 -22.45
CA MET A 1 -19.96 16.25 -21.03
C MET A 1 -21.05 17.19 -20.65
N SER A 2 -22.07 16.75 -19.92
CA SER A 2 -23.06 17.59 -19.26
C SER A 2 -22.88 17.37 -17.74
N PHE A 3 -23.03 18.44 -16.99
CA PHE A 3 -23.11 18.39 -15.56
C PHE A 3 -24.49 17.81 -15.17
N ASP A 4 -24.54 16.81 -14.28
CA ASP A 4 -25.80 16.17 -13.91
C ASP A 4 -26.24 16.61 -12.51
N GLN A 5 -25.48 16.32 -11.48
CA GLN A 5 -25.84 16.63 -10.08
C GLN A 5 -24.60 16.79 -9.21
N ILE A 6 -24.75 17.53 -8.09
CA ILE A 6 -23.78 17.61 -6.97
C ILE A 6 -24.38 16.85 -5.78
N TYR A 7 -23.54 16.07 -5.14
CA TYR A 7 -23.82 15.46 -3.84
C TYR A 7 -22.81 15.98 -2.82
N GLU A 8 -23.26 16.17 -1.59
CA GLU A 8 -22.36 16.52 -0.49
C GLU A 8 -21.68 15.24 0.01
N ALA A 9 -20.34 15.27 0.14
CA ALA A 9 -19.52 14.27 0.81
C ALA A 9 -19.28 14.68 2.27
N GLY A 10 -18.55 13.84 3.01
CA GLY A 10 -17.99 14.21 4.32
C GLY A 10 -16.88 15.25 4.22
N VAL A 11 -16.11 15.39 5.29
CA VAL A 11 -15.00 16.35 5.34
C VAL A 11 -13.77 15.72 4.70
N GLN A 12 -13.14 16.43 3.76
CA GLN A 12 -11.91 16.02 3.08
C GLN A 12 -12.09 14.65 2.39
N PRO A 13 -12.94 14.59 1.33
CA PRO A 13 -13.06 13.36 0.55
C PRO A 13 -11.73 13.09 -0.18
N ASP A 14 -11.13 11.96 0.11
CA ASP A 14 -9.86 11.53 -0.46
C ASP A 14 -10.09 10.68 -1.71
N MET A 15 -10.87 9.60 -1.58
CA MET A 15 -11.10 8.64 -2.67
C MET A 15 -12.59 8.49 -2.98
N VAL A 16 -12.92 8.29 -4.26
CA VAL A 16 -14.28 8.01 -4.71
C VAL A 16 -14.33 6.80 -5.64
N THR A 17 -15.30 5.93 -5.44
CA THR A 17 -15.51 4.75 -6.29
C THR A 17 -16.99 4.42 -6.49
N PHE A 18 -17.28 3.59 -7.51
CA PHE A 18 -18.61 3.01 -7.73
C PHE A 18 -18.67 1.59 -7.17
N THR A 19 -19.87 1.17 -6.75
CA THR A 19 -20.15 -0.27 -6.65
C THR A 19 -20.13 -0.90 -8.05
N PRO A 20 -19.77 -2.21 -8.20
CA PRO A 20 -19.71 -2.88 -9.50
C PRO A 20 -21.02 -2.81 -10.31
N ASP A 21 -22.18 -2.82 -9.63
CA ASP A 21 -23.50 -2.66 -10.27
C ASP A 21 -23.82 -1.19 -10.67
N SER A 22 -22.91 -0.25 -10.40
CA SER A 22 -23.01 1.19 -10.67
C SER A 22 -24.24 1.87 -10.04
N LYS A 23 -24.81 1.30 -8.95
CA LYS A 23 -25.95 1.89 -8.25
C LYS A 23 -25.58 2.79 -7.10
N LYS A 24 -24.38 2.65 -6.56
CA LYS A 24 -23.88 3.52 -5.50
C LYS A 24 -22.56 4.15 -5.87
N ILE A 25 -22.34 5.35 -5.39
CA ILE A 25 -21.03 5.99 -5.28
C ILE A 25 -20.63 5.98 -3.82
N LEU A 26 -19.40 5.63 -3.55
CA LEU A 26 -18.80 5.61 -2.24
C LEU A 26 -17.67 6.62 -2.20
N SER A 27 -17.55 7.40 -1.11
CA SER A 27 -16.43 8.30 -0.86
C SER A 27 -15.84 7.98 0.51
N ALA A 28 -14.54 7.86 0.58
CA ALA A 28 -13.78 7.91 1.82
C ALA A 28 -13.56 9.38 2.16
N ASP A 29 -13.98 9.78 3.34
CA ASP A 29 -13.91 11.16 3.77
C ASP A 29 -13.04 11.17 5.02
N GLU A 30 -11.81 11.52 4.86
CA GLU A 30 -10.71 11.33 5.79
C GLU A 30 -10.93 12.10 7.10
N GLY A 31 -11.25 13.39 7.00
CA GLY A 31 -11.57 14.19 8.18
C GLY A 31 -10.37 14.56 9.03
N GLU A 32 -9.22 14.74 8.43
CA GLU A 32 -7.97 15.08 9.12
C GLU A 32 -8.04 16.36 9.97
N PRO A 33 -7.22 16.47 11.04
CA PRO A 33 -7.12 17.68 11.82
C PRO A 33 -6.46 18.81 11.02
N ARG A 34 -7.16 19.93 10.83
CA ARG A 34 -6.71 21.05 9.97
C ARG A 34 -5.49 21.81 10.47
N ASN A 35 -5.28 21.85 11.78
CA ASN A 35 -4.21 22.61 12.41
C ASN A 35 -3.51 21.81 13.52
N GLY A 36 -3.49 20.49 13.40
CA GLY A 36 -2.97 19.60 14.41
C GLY A 36 -3.89 19.44 15.61
N TYR A 37 -3.34 18.92 16.71
CA TYR A 37 -4.10 18.53 17.90
C TYR A 37 -4.10 19.61 19.01
N GLU A 38 -3.77 20.85 18.71
CA GLU A 38 -3.76 21.92 19.68
C GLU A 38 -5.17 22.31 20.16
N ALA A 39 -5.26 22.88 21.34
CA ALA A 39 -6.53 23.32 21.90
C ALA A 39 -7.23 24.36 21.00
N GLY A 40 -8.42 24.02 20.52
CA GLY A 40 -9.20 24.85 19.60
C GLY A 40 -9.00 24.52 18.12
N SER A 41 -8.17 23.52 17.77
CA SER A 41 -8.10 22.98 16.43
C SER A 41 -9.41 22.31 16.01
N ILE A 42 -9.69 22.36 14.72
CA ILE A 42 -10.81 21.63 14.12
C ILE A 42 -10.29 20.24 13.72
N ASP A 43 -10.86 19.23 14.36
CA ASP A 43 -10.55 17.83 14.14
C ASP A 43 -11.90 17.12 13.84
N PRO A 44 -12.31 17.02 12.58
CA PRO A 44 -13.61 16.49 12.22
C PRO A 44 -13.60 14.96 12.30
N LYS A 45 -14.78 14.37 12.20
CA LYS A 45 -14.92 12.91 12.11
C LYS A 45 -14.60 12.42 10.70
N GLY A 46 -13.91 11.30 10.61
CA GLY A 46 -13.85 10.51 9.39
C GLY A 46 -15.23 9.89 9.09
N THR A 47 -15.59 9.82 7.81
CA THR A 47 -16.86 9.24 7.37
C THR A 47 -16.70 8.42 6.08
N VAL A 48 -17.65 7.51 5.85
CA VAL A 48 -17.86 6.88 4.55
C VAL A 48 -19.17 7.40 3.98
N THR A 49 -19.09 8.20 2.92
CA THR A 49 -20.29 8.69 2.23
C THR A 49 -20.78 7.65 1.24
N VAL A 50 -22.07 7.31 1.32
CA VAL A 50 -22.76 6.41 0.39
C VAL A 50 -23.87 7.16 -0.31
N ILE A 51 -23.77 7.28 -1.64
CA ILE A 51 -24.75 7.92 -2.51
C ILE A 51 -25.48 6.83 -3.29
N ASP A 52 -26.76 6.64 -3.02
CA ASP A 52 -27.62 5.71 -3.77
C ASP A 52 -28.21 6.42 -4.99
N LEU A 53 -27.70 6.08 -6.17
CA LEU A 53 -28.12 6.68 -7.44
C LEU A 53 -29.54 6.28 -7.86
N THR A 54 -30.13 5.24 -7.28
CA THR A 54 -31.48 4.79 -7.61
C THR A 54 -32.56 5.69 -7.01
N ASN A 55 -32.26 6.32 -5.87
CA ASN A 55 -33.20 7.17 -5.14
C ASN A 55 -32.60 8.55 -4.74
N GLN A 56 -31.32 8.78 -5.10
CA GLN A 56 -30.56 10.01 -4.84
C GLN A 56 -30.35 10.32 -3.32
N ASN A 57 -30.45 9.31 -2.48
CA ASN A 57 -30.16 9.45 -1.05
C ASN A 57 -28.67 9.48 -0.79
N VAL A 58 -28.24 10.35 0.13
CA VAL A 58 -26.88 10.44 0.65
C VAL A 58 -26.88 10.02 2.11
N SER A 59 -25.96 9.17 2.49
CA SER A 59 -25.74 8.73 3.88
C SER A 59 -24.27 8.89 4.23
N HIS A 60 -24.00 9.51 5.40
CA HIS A 60 -22.64 9.61 5.95
C HIS A 60 -22.53 8.64 7.12
N LEU A 61 -21.71 7.61 6.98
CA LEU A 61 -21.48 6.59 7.98
C LEU A 61 -20.27 7.00 8.82
N ASP A 62 -20.47 7.34 10.08
CA ASP A 62 -19.39 7.71 11.01
C ASP A 62 -19.03 6.55 11.95
N PHE A 63 -17.93 6.68 12.66
CA PHE A 63 -17.41 5.68 13.58
C PHE A 63 -17.89 5.88 15.05
N THR A 64 -18.88 6.69 15.30
CA THR A 64 -19.37 7.03 16.66
C THR A 64 -19.78 5.80 17.48
N VAL A 65 -20.21 4.72 16.83
CA VAL A 65 -20.56 3.46 17.52
C VAL A 65 -19.38 2.86 18.27
N PHE A 66 -18.14 3.23 17.94
CA PHE A 66 -16.90 2.78 18.58
C PHE A 66 -16.38 3.71 19.67
N ASP A 67 -17.02 4.87 19.93
CA ASP A 67 -16.55 5.86 20.90
C ASP A 67 -16.71 5.42 22.36
N SER A 68 -17.53 4.39 22.64
CA SER A 68 -17.66 3.89 24.00
C SER A 68 -16.34 3.28 24.48
N GLU A 69 -16.00 3.43 25.77
CA GLU A 69 -14.79 2.87 26.37
C GLU A 69 -14.62 1.37 26.10
N ALA A 70 -15.74 0.62 26.15
CA ALA A 70 -15.73 -0.81 25.88
C ALA A 70 -15.36 -1.14 24.42
N LYS A 71 -15.91 -0.40 23.46
CA LYS A 71 -15.64 -0.58 22.04
C LYS A 71 -14.23 -0.12 21.66
N ARG A 72 -13.80 1.01 22.21
CA ARG A 72 -12.41 1.47 22.07
C ARG A 72 -11.44 0.40 22.56
N ALA A 73 -11.66 -0.15 23.76
CA ALA A 73 -10.82 -1.20 24.33
C ALA A 73 -10.82 -2.48 23.47
N GLU A 74 -11.95 -2.84 22.85
CA GLU A 74 -12.05 -3.95 21.89
C GLU A 74 -11.18 -3.71 20.65
N LEU A 75 -11.23 -2.51 20.05
CA LEU A 75 -10.39 -2.13 18.91
C LEU A 75 -8.90 -2.23 19.25
N VAL A 76 -8.49 -1.62 20.37
CA VAL A 76 -7.11 -1.63 20.87
C VAL A 76 -6.62 -3.07 21.13
N GLN A 77 -7.45 -3.89 21.78
CA GLN A 77 -7.12 -5.30 22.04
C GLN A 77 -6.94 -6.11 20.75
N ASN A 78 -7.67 -5.75 19.69
CA ASN A 78 -7.59 -6.39 18.39
C ASN A 78 -6.46 -5.82 17.50
N GLY A 79 -5.65 -4.88 18.01
CA GLY A 79 -4.47 -4.35 17.34
C GLY A 79 -4.74 -3.18 16.40
N VAL A 80 -5.90 -2.52 16.54
CA VAL A 80 -6.15 -1.22 15.92
C VAL A 80 -5.38 -0.15 16.71
N ILE A 81 -4.65 0.70 16.00
CA ILE A 81 -3.84 1.76 16.62
C ILE A 81 -4.73 2.99 16.79
N LEU A 82 -4.84 3.49 18.02
CA LEU A 82 -5.64 4.68 18.32
C LEU A 82 -4.82 5.69 19.13
N LYS A 83 -4.97 6.96 18.78
CA LYS A 83 -4.37 8.08 19.52
C LYS A 83 -5.03 8.22 20.89
N LYS A 84 -4.22 8.36 21.93
CA LYS A 84 -4.70 8.57 23.32
C LYS A 84 -5.46 9.89 23.43
N GLY A 85 -6.60 9.82 24.08
CA GLY A 85 -7.41 11.01 24.34
C GLY A 85 -8.28 11.50 23.19
N THR A 86 -8.21 10.88 22.01
CA THR A 86 -9.06 11.16 20.86
C THR A 86 -10.15 10.08 20.76
N ALA A 87 -11.37 10.44 20.42
CA ALA A 87 -12.46 9.49 20.19
C ALA A 87 -12.22 8.69 18.90
N PRO A 88 -12.51 7.38 18.84
CA PRO A 88 -12.38 6.60 17.62
C PRO A 88 -13.03 7.24 16.40
N SER A 89 -14.21 7.85 16.55
CA SER A 89 -14.91 8.51 15.44
C SER A 89 -14.18 9.73 14.84
N VAL A 90 -13.17 10.24 15.54
CA VAL A 90 -12.33 11.38 15.10
C VAL A 90 -10.95 10.90 14.65
N ASP A 91 -10.46 9.81 15.25
CA ASP A 91 -9.12 9.29 15.03
C ASP A 91 -9.02 8.26 13.88
N LEU A 92 -10.18 7.76 13.42
CA LEU A 92 -10.28 6.84 12.31
C LEU A 92 -10.52 7.65 11.03
N GLU A 93 -9.52 7.69 10.18
CA GLU A 93 -9.43 8.48 8.96
C GLU A 93 -9.53 7.53 7.76
N PRO A 94 -10.69 7.53 7.01
CA PRO A 94 -10.87 6.71 5.81
C PRO A 94 -10.08 7.19 4.61
N GLU A 95 -9.33 6.31 3.96
CA GLU A 95 -8.48 6.59 2.80
C GLU A 95 -9.07 6.00 1.51
N TYR A 96 -8.86 4.72 1.26
CA TYR A 96 -9.28 4.02 0.07
C TYR A 96 -10.43 3.04 0.29
N ILE A 97 -11.22 2.81 -0.77
CA ILE A 97 -12.37 1.90 -0.74
C ILE A 97 -12.29 0.88 -1.86
N ALA A 98 -12.43 -0.40 -1.50
CA ALA A 98 -12.78 -1.44 -2.45
C ALA A 98 -14.14 -2.03 -2.06
N ALA A 99 -15.03 -2.25 -3.04
CA ALA A 99 -16.39 -2.69 -2.76
C ALA A 99 -16.89 -3.75 -3.74
N ASN A 100 -17.74 -4.63 -3.24
CA ASN A 100 -18.70 -5.35 -4.05
C ASN A 100 -20.11 -4.70 -3.90
N ASP A 101 -21.15 -5.29 -4.47
CA ASP A 101 -22.51 -4.68 -4.44
C ASP A 101 -23.16 -4.67 -3.03
N LYS A 102 -22.55 -5.32 -2.04
CA LYS A 102 -23.13 -5.50 -0.70
C LYS A 102 -22.26 -4.96 0.42
N THR A 103 -20.96 -5.03 0.25
CA THR A 103 -19.98 -4.72 1.30
C THR A 103 -18.89 -3.83 0.72
N ALA A 104 -18.50 -2.79 1.45
CA ALA A 104 -17.29 -2.02 1.20
C ALA A 104 -16.24 -2.30 2.28
N TYR A 105 -14.99 -2.27 1.88
CA TYR A 105 -13.81 -2.41 2.72
C TYR A 105 -13.03 -1.12 2.58
N VAL A 106 -12.78 -0.46 3.69
CA VAL A 106 -12.22 0.89 3.73
C VAL A 106 -10.94 0.86 4.54
N THR A 107 -9.84 1.29 3.96
CA THR A 107 -8.58 1.43 4.68
C THR A 107 -8.65 2.60 5.65
N LEU A 108 -8.06 2.41 6.82
CA LEU A 108 -7.88 3.39 7.90
C LEU A 108 -6.38 3.36 8.19
N GLN A 109 -5.62 4.12 7.39
CA GLN A 109 -4.17 3.92 7.26
C GLN A 109 -3.43 4.09 8.58
N GLU A 110 -3.54 5.23 9.24
CA GLU A 110 -2.83 5.52 10.48
C GLU A 110 -3.31 4.67 11.66
N ALA A 111 -4.56 4.19 11.58
CA ALA A 111 -5.10 3.25 12.56
C ALA A 111 -4.65 1.80 12.30
N ASN A 112 -3.93 1.54 11.19
CA ASN A 112 -3.49 0.22 10.74
C ASN A 112 -4.65 -0.78 10.66
N ALA A 113 -5.76 -0.38 10.03
CA ALA A 113 -7.00 -1.13 10.07
C ALA A 113 -7.79 -1.08 8.75
N ILE A 114 -8.77 -1.96 8.64
CA ILE A 114 -9.75 -1.98 7.55
C ILE A 114 -11.15 -2.03 8.16
N ALA A 115 -12.00 -1.07 7.80
CA ALA A 115 -13.40 -1.05 8.18
C ALA A 115 -14.23 -1.89 7.18
N ILE A 116 -15.18 -2.66 7.72
CA ILE A 116 -16.14 -3.47 6.95
C ILE A 116 -17.51 -2.79 7.03
N VAL A 117 -18.02 -2.37 5.88
CA VAL A 117 -19.24 -1.58 5.76
C VAL A 117 -20.31 -2.38 5.02
N ASP A 118 -21.45 -2.62 5.66
CA ASP A 118 -22.64 -3.20 5.01
C ASP A 118 -23.37 -2.08 4.23
N LEU A 119 -23.41 -2.22 2.91
CA LEU A 119 -24.07 -1.28 2.00
C LEU A 119 -25.59 -1.47 1.90
N GLN A 120 -26.14 -2.50 2.53
CA GLN A 120 -27.60 -2.73 2.59
C GLN A 120 -28.19 -2.09 3.84
N THR A 121 -27.55 -2.30 4.98
CA THR A 121 -27.97 -1.70 6.27
C THR A 121 -27.43 -0.31 6.50
N LEU A 122 -26.45 0.11 5.68
CA LEU A 122 -25.73 1.39 5.79
C LEU A 122 -25.09 1.54 7.17
N SER A 123 -24.27 0.56 7.56
CA SER A 123 -23.61 0.53 8.87
C SER A 123 -22.19 -0.01 8.77
N ILE A 124 -21.30 0.49 9.63
CA ILE A 124 -19.97 -0.07 9.81
C ILE A 124 -20.10 -1.26 10.75
N GLU A 125 -19.86 -2.46 10.23
CA GLU A 125 -20.07 -3.71 10.98
C GLU A 125 -18.90 -4.05 11.89
N ASN A 126 -17.67 -3.81 11.41
CA ASN A 126 -16.46 -4.14 12.14
C ASN A 126 -15.26 -3.31 11.67
N ILE A 127 -14.22 -3.27 12.51
CA ILE A 127 -12.91 -2.72 12.17
C ILE A 127 -11.87 -3.78 12.52
N CYS A 128 -11.10 -4.20 11.54
CA CYS A 128 -10.10 -5.26 11.66
C CYS A 128 -8.69 -4.67 11.54
N SER A 129 -7.78 -5.01 12.44
CA SER A 129 -6.38 -4.64 12.28
C SER A 129 -5.78 -5.24 11.01
N ALA A 130 -4.98 -4.47 10.30
CA ALA A 130 -4.20 -4.95 9.16
C ALA A 130 -3.00 -5.83 9.57
N GLY A 131 -2.65 -5.85 10.85
CA GLY A 131 -1.52 -6.63 11.39
C GLY A 131 -0.17 -5.95 11.18
N TYR A 132 0.89 -6.73 11.30
CA TYR A 132 2.26 -6.22 11.31
C TYR A 132 3.17 -7.11 10.49
N GLU A 133 4.20 -6.53 9.86
CA GLU A 133 5.29 -7.30 9.31
C GLU A 133 6.30 -7.68 10.38
N ASP A 134 6.74 -8.92 10.36
CA ASP A 134 7.71 -9.47 11.30
C ASP A 134 9.11 -9.46 10.69
N TYR A 135 9.92 -8.46 11.06
CA TYR A 135 11.26 -8.31 10.52
C TYR A 135 12.31 -9.25 11.16
N GLU A 136 11.91 -10.11 12.09
CA GLU A 136 12.69 -11.30 12.43
C GLU A 136 12.57 -12.38 11.36
N LYS A 137 11.34 -12.56 10.83
CA LYS A 137 11.02 -13.55 9.81
C LYS A 137 11.36 -13.07 8.40
N TYR A 138 11.14 -11.77 8.13
CA TYR A 138 11.38 -11.13 6.85
C TYR A 138 12.47 -10.06 7.01
N PRO A 139 13.77 -10.44 6.88
CA PRO A 139 14.87 -9.49 7.03
C PRO A 139 14.76 -8.32 6.05
N ILE A 140 15.01 -7.09 6.52
CA ILE A 140 14.94 -5.87 5.73
C ILE A 140 16.23 -5.06 5.85
N ASP A 141 16.42 -4.14 4.92
CA ASP A 141 17.49 -3.16 4.96
C ASP A 141 16.97 -1.81 5.46
N ILE A 142 17.51 -1.34 6.58
CA ILE A 142 17.17 -0.05 7.17
C ILE A 142 18.38 0.87 7.37
N ASP A 143 19.55 0.51 6.84
CA ASP A 143 20.74 1.41 6.91
C ASP A 143 20.88 2.25 5.63
N LYS A 144 20.54 3.53 5.69
CA LYS A 144 20.70 4.45 4.57
C LYS A 144 22.16 4.84 4.26
N LYS A 145 23.17 4.17 4.83
CA LYS A 145 24.59 4.59 4.71
C LYS A 145 25.51 3.54 4.12
N ASP A 146 25.05 2.33 3.93
CA ASP A 146 25.95 1.25 3.45
C ASP A 146 25.97 1.11 1.91
N ALA A 147 25.09 1.83 1.19
CA ALA A 147 24.99 1.91 -0.26
C ALA A 147 24.88 0.52 -0.94
N ALA A 148 24.12 -0.38 -0.34
CA ALA A 148 23.89 -1.73 -0.85
C ALA A 148 22.70 -2.40 -0.15
N TYR A 149 21.96 -3.25 -0.85
CA TYR A 149 20.93 -4.09 -0.21
C TYR A 149 21.58 -5.10 0.73
N ARG A 150 21.39 -4.92 2.03
CA ARG A 150 21.91 -5.78 3.11
C ARG A 150 20.85 -6.08 4.16
N PRO A 151 19.89 -6.95 3.84
CA PRO A 151 18.79 -7.25 4.76
C PRO A 151 19.30 -7.92 6.05
N VAL A 152 18.83 -7.42 7.18
CA VAL A 152 19.14 -7.90 8.52
C VAL A 152 17.86 -8.31 9.22
N SER A 153 17.93 -9.38 10.03
CA SER A 153 16.83 -9.82 10.89
C SER A 153 16.83 -9.02 12.19
N TYR A 154 15.67 -8.46 12.53
CA TYR A 154 15.47 -7.64 13.73
C TYR A 154 14.37 -8.22 14.62
N PRO A 155 14.69 -9.05 15.66
CA PRO A 155 13.68 -9.70 16.50
C PRO A 155 12.75 -8.75 17.26
N SER A 156 13.22 -7.54 17.56
CA SER A 156 12.46 -6.52 18.28
C SER A 156 11.83 -5.46 17.36
N LEU A 157 11.81 -5.66 16.04
CA LEU A 157 11.27 -4.69 15.08
C LEU A 157 10.05 -5.25 14.37
N ARG A 158 9.05 -4.40 14.19
CA ARG A 158 7.84 -4.68 13.39
C ARG A 158 7.58 -3.55 12.42
N GLY A 159 7.01 -3.86 11.25
CA GLY A 159 6.42 -2.87 10.35
C GLY A 159 4.93 -2.75 10.63
N ILE A 160 4.45 -1.56 10.94
CA ILE A 160 3.02 -1.28 10.95
C ILE A 160 2.59 -1.24 9.49
N ARG A 161 1.67 -2.11 9.07
CA ARG A 161 1.31 -2.20 7.64
C ARG A 161 0.74 -0.91 7.10
N MET A 162 -0.17 -0.28 7.84
CA MET A 162 -0.77 1.01 7.48
C MET A 162 -1.20 1.01 6.00
N PRO A 163 -2.22 0.19 5.66
CA PRO A 163 -2.62 0.01 4.27
C PRO A 163 -3.24 1.28 3.71
N ASP A 164 -2.77 1.69 2.54
CA ASP A 164 -3.37 2.72 1.72
C ASP A 164 -4.23 2.08 0.62
N GLY A 165 -3.67 1.81 -0.56
CA GLY A 165 -4.40 1.20 -1.67
C GLY A 165 -4.99 -0.17 -1.33
N ILE A 166 -6.25 -0.39 -1.75
CA ILE A 166 -7.01 -1.62 -1.50
C ILE A 166 -7.74 -2.08 -2.76
N SER A 167 -7.79 -3.39 -2.98
CA SER A 167 -8.56 -3.99 -4.07
C SER A 167 -9.15 -5.34 -3.69
N LEU A 168 -10.15 -5.82 -4.45
CA LEU A 168 -10.87 -7.07 -4.16
C LEU A 168 -10.77 -8.06 -5.32
N PHE A 169 -10.76 -9.34 -5.00
CA PHE A 169 -11.05 -10.40 -5.96
C PHE A 169 -11.84 -11.54 -5.34
N GLU A 170 -12.51 -12.29 -6.21
CA GLU A 170 -13.27 -13.47 -5.82
C GLU A 170 -12.52 -14.73 -6.30
N SER A 171 -12.37 -15.69 -5.40
CA SER A 171 -11.83 -17.00 -5.75
C SER A 171 -12.54 -18.09 -4.94
N ASN A 172 -12.99 -19.15 -5.62
CA ASN A 172 -13.66 -20.30 -5.01
C ASN A 172 -14.86 -19.90 -4.12
N GLY A 173 -15.61 -18.84 -4.51
CA GLY A 173 -16.77 -18.34 -3.77
C GLY A 173 -16.44 -17.61 -2.47
N LYS A 174 -15.21 -17.17 -2.32
CA LYS A 174 -14.73 -16.32 -1.21
C LYS A 174 -14.22 -14.99 -1.73
N THR A 175 -14.46 -13.95 -0.96
CA THR A 175 -13.91 -12.62 -1.20
C THR A 175 -12.52 -12.51 -0.56
N TYR A 176 -11.58 -11.96 -1.32
CA TYR A 176 -10.23 -11.64 -0.86
C TYR A 176 -9.98 -10.15 -1.00
N ILE A 177 -9.29 -9.59 -0.01
CA ILE A 177 -8.81 -8.21 0.02
C ILE A 177 -7.31 -8.24 -0.25
N VAL A 178 -6.84 -7.35 -1.11
CA VAL A 178 -5.40 -7.09 -1.30
C VAL A 178 -5.13 -5.66 -0.89
N THR A 179 -4.14 -5.43 -0.04
CA THR A 179 -3.71 -4.10 0.40
C THR A 179 -2.27 -3.83 0.02
N ALA A 180 -2.00 -2.63 -0.43
CA ALA A 180 -0.66 -2.06 -0.51
C ALA A 180 -0.35 -1.41 0.85
N ASN A 181 0.82 -1.72 1.44
CA ASN A 181 1.14 -1.36 2.82
C ASN A 181 2.20 -0.24 2.84
N GLU A 182 1.79 0.94 2.45
CA GLU A 182 2.64 2.12 2.27
C GLU A 182 3.15 2.65 3.61
N GLY A 183 2.22 3.03 4.47
CA GLY A 183 2.44 3.65 5.76
C GLY A 183 2.60 5.16 5.70
N ASP A 184 1.93 5.85 6.61
CA ASP A 184 2.12 7.28 6.74
C ASP A 184 2.26 7.74 8.19
N SER A 185 2.91 8.92 8.37
CA SER A 185 3.08 9.55 9.67
C SER A 185 2.07 10.70 9.82
N ARG A 186 1.53 10.86 11.02
CA ARG A 186 0.74 12.05 11.34
C ARG A 186 1.65 13.25 11.51
N GLU A 187 1.59 14.16 10.55
CA GLU A 187 2.40 15.38 10.49
C GLU A 187 1.50 16.62 10.39
N TRP A 188 1.14 17.19 11.55
CA TRP A 188 0.23 18.32 11.66
C TRP A 188 0.88 19.47 12.42
N ASN A 189 1.30 20.52 11.73
CA ASN A 189 2.02 21.66 12.33
C ASN A 189 3.23 21.21 13.17
N GLU A 190 3.13 21.38 14.49
CA GLU A 190 4.20 20.99 15.44
C GLU A 190 4.07 19.52 15.90
N TYR A 191 3.01 18.84 15.54
CA TYR A 191 2.81 17.44 15.90
C TYR A 191 3.44 16.51 14.86
N LEU A 192 4.25 15.58 15.33
CA LEU A 192 4.86 14.55 14.51
C LEU A 192 4.98 13.28 15.36
N ASN A 193 4.50 12.16 14.84
CA ASN A 193 4.61 10.87 15.52
C ASN A 193 5.83 10.04 15.09
N GLU A 194 6.89 10.72 14.61
CA GLU A 194 8.16 10.12 14.26
C GLU A 194 9.21 10.25 15.37
N ALA A 195 9.98 9.17 15.57
CA ALA A 195 11.17 9.14 16.43
C ALA A 195 12.42 8.87 15.59
N GLU A 196 13.10 9.92 15.12
CA GLU A 196 14.35 9.77 14.37
C GLU A 196 15.51 9.41 15.30
N CYS A 197 16.16 8.29 15.06
CA CYS A 197 17.33 7.80 15.81
C CYS A 197 18.57 7.74 14.90
N ASN A 198 19.67 8.40 15.30
CA ASN A 198 20.93 8.42 14.55
C ASN A 198 21.95 7.48 15.17
N PHE A 199 22.09 6.28 14.62
CA PHE A 199 22.98 5.23 15.11
C PHE A 199 24.46 5.64 14.96
N GLY A 200 24.81 6.40 13.92
CA GLY A 200 26.16 6.93 13.74
C GLY A 200 26.58 7.95 14.81
N LYS A 201 25.61 8.48 15.58
CA LYS A 201 25.85 9.33 16.75
C LYS A 201 25.71 8.61 18.09
N GLY A 202 25.59 7.27 18.06
CA GLY A 202 25.48 6.45 19.26
C GLY A 202 24.08 6.45 19.89
N GLN A 203 23.04 6.88 19.15
CA GLN A 203 21.66 6.70 19.58
C GLN A 203 21.22 5.25 19.34
N THR A 204 20.15 4.85 20.02
CA THR A 204 19.50 3.53 19.91
C THR A 204 18.06 3.72 19.44
N SER A 205 17.38 2.62 19.08
CA SER A 205 15.94 2.64 18.85
C SER A 205 15.17 3.11 20.11
N PRO A 206 13.91 3.52 19.98
CA PRO A 206 13.11 4.01 21.13
C PRO A 206 13.06 3.04 22.31
N SER A 207 12.96 1.72 22.07
CA SER A 207 13.00 0.69 23.13
C SER A 207 14.43 0.45 23.70
N GLY A 208 15.45 0.96 23.02
CA GLY A 208 16.85 0.67 23.35
C GLY A 208 17.33 -0.72 22.93
N LYS A 209 16.52 -1.54 22.27
CA LYS A 209 16.84 -2.93 21.89
C LYS A 209 17.69 -3.04 20.64
N ILE A 210 17.55 -2.07 19.70
CA ILE A 210 18.39 -1.98 18.51
C ILE A 210 19.46 -0.92 18.76
N THR A 211 20.72 -1.33 18.62
CA THR A 211 21.91 -0.49 18.81
C THR A 211 22.85 -0.63 17.62
N ALA A 212 23.74 0.32 17.40
CA ALA A 212 24.77 0.19 16.36
C ALA A 212 25.62 -1.08 16.52
N GLU A 213 25.87 -1.52 17.78
CA GLU A 213 26.69 -2.70 18.07
C GLU A 213 26.01 -4.01 17.65
N ASN A 214 24.68 -4.15 17.91
CA ASN A 214 23.97 -5.42 17.63
C ASN A 214 23.34 -5.47 16.23
N SER A 215 23.18 -4.34 15.56
CA SER A 215 22.55 -4.24 14.23
C SER A 215 23.53 -3.90 13.10
N GLY A 216 24.65 -3.27 13.42
CA GLY A 216 25.57 -2.71 12.43
C GLY A 216 25.10 -1.38 11.81
N LEU A 217 23.97 -0.82 12.24
CA LEU A 217 23.43 0.42 11.71
C LEU A 217 24.37 1.60 11.94
N THR A 218 24.54 2.42 10.92
CA THR A 218 25.40 3.61 10.92
C THR A 218 24.67 4.89 10.54
N GLY A 219 23.47 4.77 9.97
CA GLY A 219 22.63 5.85 9.50
C GLY A 219 21.58 6.31 10.50
N LYS A 220 20.63 7.08 9.98
CA LYS A 220 19.41 7.46 10.66
C LYS A 220 18.30 6.48 10.30
N VAL A 221 17.47 6.14 11.29
CA VAL A 221 16.23 5.36 11.12
C VAL A 221 15.10 6.12 11.77
N VAL A 222 13.96 6.18 11.11
CA VAL A 222 12.73 6.80 11.61
C VAL A 222 11.81 5.71 12.12
N PHE A 223 11.51 5.75 13.41
CA PHE A 223 10.60 4.83 14.08
C PHE A 223 9.27 5.52 14.37
N PHE A 224 8.21 4.75 14.51
CA PHE A 224 6.93 5.21 15.01
C PHE A 224 7.06 5.57 16.51
N ASP A 225 6.67 6.78 16.89
CA ASP A 225 6.62 7.18 18.29
C ASP A 225 5.33 6.66 18.94
N GLN A 226 5.47 5.64 19.81
CA GLN A 226 4.36 4.96 20.46
C GLN A 226 3.75 5.75 21.64
N ASN A 227 4.37 6.84 22.09
CA ASN A 227 4.04 7.47 23.36
C ASN A 227 2.58 7.94 23.44
N ASP A 228 2.05 8.44 22.33
CA ASP A 228 0.69 8.96 22.23
C ASP A 228 -0.35 7.96 21.73
N TYR A 229 0.02 6.68 21.59
CA TYR A 229 -0.83 5.66 20.95
C TYR A 229 -1.10 4.46 21.83
N GLU A 230 -2.23 3.80 21.58
CA GLU A 230 -2.65 2.51 22.11
C GLU A 230 -2.71 1.48 20.96
N GLY A 231 -2.78 0.19 21.28
CA GLY A 231 -2.82 -0.90 20.30
C GLY A 231 -1.44 -1.46 19.94
N LEU A 232 -0.36 -0.85 20.43
CA LEU A 232 1.02 -1.26 20.20
C LEU A 232 1.61 -1.96 21.43
N ASN A 233 2.56 -2.88 21.19
CA ASN A 233 3.27 -3.59 22.25
C ASN A 233 4.64 -2.93 22.48
N SER A 234 4.86 -2.38 23.67
CA SER A 234 6.12 -1.70 24.07
C SER A 234 7.38 -2.59 24.05
N GLU A 235 7.22 -3.92 23.84
CA GLU A 235 8.33 -4.84 23.64
C GLU A 235 8.96 -4.71 22.24
N TYR A 236 8.32 -4.01 21.31
CA TYR A 236 8.81 -3.82 19.95
C TYR A 236 9.05 -2.35 19.65
N ASP A 237 9.99 -2.08 18.76
CA ASP A 237 10.07 -0.86 17.99
C ASP A 237 9.27 -1.05 16.68
N TYR A 238 8.76 0.04 16.13
CA TYR A 238 7.94 -0.03 14.93
C TYR A 238 8.44 0.93 13.85
N LEU A 239 8.37 0.48 12.59
CA LEU A 239 8.51 1.31 11.41
C LEU A 239 7.15 1.60 10.79
N PHE A 240 7.06 2.70 10.06
CA PHE A 240 5.92 3.03 9.22
C PHE A 240 5.93 2.18 7.96
N GLY A 241 4.75 1.68 7.57
CA GLY A 241 4.56 0.84 6.41
C GLY A 241 5.06 -0.60 6.59
N GLY A 242 4.47 -1.50 5.81
CA GLY A 242 4.88 -2.89 5.77
C GLY A 242 6.06 -3.15 4.84
N ARG A 243 6.36 -2.25 3.91
CA ARG A 243 7.24 -2.47 2.74
C ARG A 243 6.78 -3.67 1.92
N SER A 244 5.49 -3.94 1.94
CA SER A 244 4.88 -5.18 1.48
C SER A 244 3.48 -4.93 0.92
N PHE A 245 2.89 -5.97 0.37
CA PHE A 245 1.45 -6.05 0.20
C PHE A 245 0.92 -7.29 0.91
N THR A 246 -0.37 -7.26 1.27
CA THR A 246 -1.00 -8.36 2.02
C THR A 246 -2.28 -8.81 1.35
N VAL A 247 -2.58 -10.12 1.45
CA VAL A 247 -3.85 -10.69 1.00
C VAL A 247 -4.59 -11.27 2.19
N TYR A 248 -5.84 -10.87 2.36
CA TYR A 248 -6.74 -11.38 3.39
C TYR A 248 -7.92 -12.12 2.75
N CYS A 249 -8.35 -13.21 3.38
CA CYS A 249 -9.63 -13.86 3.08
C CYS A 249 -10.69 -13.30 4.03
N VAL A 250 -11.80 -12.82 3.47
CA VAL A 250 -12.96 -12.37 4.27
C VAL A 250 -13.68 -13.55 4.88
N ASP A 251 -14.03 -13.47 6.16
CA ASP A 251 -14.77 -14.48 6.91
C ASP A 251 -15.84 -13.81 7.78
N GLY A 252 -17.07 -13.76 7.27
CA GLY A 252 -18.16 -12.99 7.88
C GLY A 252 -17.85 -11.51 7.93
N SER A 253 -17.93 -10.90 9.11
CA SER A 253 -17.51 -9.52 9.37
C SER A 253 -16.05 -9.42 9.84
N GLY A 254 -15.22 -10.40 9.56
CA GLY A 254 -13.79 -10.43 9.86
C GLY A 254 -12.96 -10.72 8.63
N MET A 255 -11.65 -10.68 8.81
CA MET A 255 -10.69 -11.04 7.78
C MET A 255 -9.53 -11.84 8.39
N LYS A 256 -8.93 -12.70 7.57
CA LYS A 256 -7.78 -13.50 7.95
C LYS A 256 -6.69 -13.35 6.89
N GLU A 257 -5.47 -12.99 7.32
CA GLU A 257 -4.31 -13.01 6.45
C GLU A 257 -4.08 -14.42 5.86
N VAL A 258 -3.90 -14.48 4.56
CA VAL A 258 -3.53 -15.70 3.82
C VAL A 258 -2.16 -15.58 3.17
N TYR A 259 -1.71 -14.35 2.92
CA TYR A 259 -0.39 -14.09 2.34
C TYR A 259 0.11 -12.70 2.73
N THR A 260 1.41 -12.57 2.91
CA THR A 260 2.16 -11.31 2.85
C THR A 260 3.38 -11.48 1.97
N SER A 261 3.73 -10.45 1.20
CA SER A 261 4.99 -10.43 0.44
C SER A 261 6.22 -10.28 1.33
N GLY A 262 6.03 -9.88 2.60
CA GLY A 262 7.13 -9.68 3.54
C GLY A 262 8.17 -8.71 2.97
N ASN A 263 9.42 -9.18 2.81
CA ASN A 263 10.52 -8.38 2.25
C ASN A 263 10.72 -8.56 0.73
N GLU A 264 9.78 -9.21 0.04
CA GLU A 264 9.98 -9.57 -1.37
C GLU A 264 10.06 -8.35 -2.29
N LEU A 265 9.29 -7.29 -2.03
CA LEU A 265 9.32 -6.06 -2.83
C LEU A 265 10.73 -5.44 -2.83
N GLU A 266 11.37 -5.33 -1.67
CA GLU A 266 12.74 -4.83 -1.56
C GLU A 266 13.76 -5.79 -2.22
N ALA A 267 13.61 -7.09 -2.03
CA ALA A 267 14.49 -8.07 -2.65
C ALA A 267 14.41 -8.03 -4.18
N LYS A 268 13.22 -7.82 -4.75
CA LYS A 268 13.03 -7.67 -6.21
C LYS A 268 13.58 -6.36 -6.72
N THR A 269 13.29 -5.22 -6.07
CA THR A 269 13.86 -3.92 -6.49
C THR A 269 15.38 -3.93 -6.45
N ALA A 270 15.98 -4.50 -5.41
CA ALA A 270 17.43 -4.68 -5.32
C ALA A 270 18.00 -5.59 -6.42
N ALA A 271 17.28 -6.64 -6.82
CA ALA A 271 17.73 -7.54 -7.89
C ALA A 271 17.64 -6.88 -9.28
N TYR A 272 16.58 -6.12 -9.56
CA TYR A 272 16.34 -5.48 -10.86
C TYR A 272 17.11 -4.16 -11.00
N PHE A 273 17.22 -3.37 -9.93
CA PHE A 273 17.81 -2.04 -9.92
C PHE A 273 18.77 -1.84 -8.73
N PRO A 274 19.85 -2.65 -8.63
CA PRO A 274 20.73 -2.64 -7.44
C PRO A 274 21.39 -1.30 -7.16
N GLN A 275 21.56 -0.45 -8.19
CA GLN A 275 22.18 0.87 -8.04
C GLN A 275 21.21 1.95 -7.55
N TYR A 276 19.93 1.66 -7.55
CA TYR A 276 18.84 2.57 -7.20
C TYR A 276 17.93 2.00 -6.11
N PHE A 277 18.40 0.94 -5.46
CA PHE A 277 17.65 0.30 -4.37
C PHE A 277 17.23 1.34 -3.32
N ASN A 278 15.96 1.32 -2.94
CA ASN A 278 15.36 2.27 -1.99
C ASN A 278 15.70 3.75 -2.25
N CYS A 279 15.85 4.16 -3.51
CA CYS A 279 15.92 5.58 -3.85
C CYS A 279 14.57 6.28 -3.63
N SER A 280 14.58 7.61 -3.53
CA SER A 280 13.38 8.44 -3.41
C SER A 280 12.74 8.72 -4.77
N ASN A 281 11.51 9.25 -4.79
CA ASN A 281 10.85 9.73 -6.01
C ASN A 281 11.43 11.07 -6.52
N ASP A 282 12.14 11.82 -5.68
CA ASP A 282 12.81 13.09 -6.01
C ASP A 282 14.34 13.00 -6.10
N SER A 283 14.89 11.80 -5.86
CA SER A 283 16.33 11.51 -5.91
C SER A 283 16.59 10.08 -6.36
N ALA A 284 17.57 9.87 -7.24
CA ALA A 284 17.99 8.53 -7.65
C ALA A 284 19.14 7.96 -6.76
N GLU A 285 19.39 8.57 -5.60
CA GLU A 285 20.43 8.11 -4.67
C GLU A 285 20.02 6.80 -3.97
N ILE A 286 20.91 5.81 -4.01
CA ILE A 286 20.68 4.51 -3.36
C ILE A 286 20.49 4.67 -1.84
N ASP A 287 19.64 3.86 -1.24
CA ASP A 287 19.35 3.80 0.21
C ASP A 287 18.70 5.05 0.81
N ASP A 288 18.30 6.03 0.01
CA ASP A 288 17.73 7.27 0.56
C ASP A 288 16.48 7.02 1.42
N ARG A 289 15.69 6.00 1.09
CA ARG A 289 14.48 5.61 1.81
C ARG A 289 14.65 4.44 2.78
N SER A 290 15.81 3.76 2.79
CA SER A 290 16.03 2.56 3.62
C SER A 290 15.77 2.81 5.12
N GLY A 291 16.19 3.95 5.65
CA GLY A 291 15.96 4.36 7.04
C GLY A 291 14.55 4.91 7.34
N LYS A 292 13.63 4.90 6.37
CA LYS A 292 12.24 5.36 6.53
C LYS A 292 11.25 4.25 6.15
N LYS A 293 10.47 4.45 5.10
CA LYS A 293 9.40 3.55 4.64
C LYS A 293 9.83 2.58 3.51
N GLY A 294 11.06 2.68 2.99
CA GLY A 294 11.59 1.82 1.93
C GLY A 294 10.96 2.06 0.57
N VAL A 295 10.43 1.01 -0.06
CA VAL A 295 9.86 1.05 -1.43
C VAL A 295 8.52 1.77 -1.52
N GLU A 296 7.77 1.84 -0.42
CA GLU A 296 6.42 2.38 -0.31
C GLU A 296 5.48 1.79 -1.37
N ALA A 297 4.85 0.64 -1.00
CA ALA A 297 3.79 0.04 -1.80
C ALA A 297 2.53 0.88 -1.61
N GLU A 298 2.22 1.72 -2.58
CA GLU A 298 1.20 2.76 -2.55
C GLU A 298 -0.15 2.23 -2.99
N SER A 299 -0.22 1.80 -4.22
CA SER A 299 -1.45 1.43 -4.88
C SER A 299 -1.50 -0.04 -5.27
N VAL A 300 -2.72 -0.58 -5.33
CA VAL A 300 -2.97 -1.93 -5.84
C VAL A 300 -4.21 -1.95 -6.74
N THR A 301 -4.09 -2.63 -7.88
CA THR A 301 -5.25 -2.98 -8.70
C THR A 301 -5.20 -4.44 -9.10
N ILE A 302 -6.37 -5.01 -9.41
CA ILE A 302 -6.49 -6.42 -9.80
C ILE A 302 -7.03 -6.50 -11.22
N GLY A 303 -6.44 -7.41 -12.02
CA GLY A 303 -6.88 -7.63 -13.37
C GLY A 303 -6.66 -9.05 -13.84
N THR A 304 -7.42 -9.44 -14.89
CA THR A 304 -7.29 -10.74 -15.53
C THR A 304 -6.57 -10.60 -16.86
N VAL A 305 -5.52 -11.40 -17.05
CA VAL A 305 -4.75 -11.47 -18.30
C VAL A 305 -4.74 -12.92 -18.77
N GLY A 306 -5.39 -13.21 -19.88
CA GLY A 306 -5.67 -14.59 -20.29
C GLY A 306 -6.57 -15.30 -19.29
N GLU A 307 -6.10 -16.41 -18.73
CA GLU A 307 -6.83 -17.19 -17.72
C GLU A 307 -6.38 -16.91 -16.27
N LYS A 308 -5.42 -16.00 -16.08
CA LYS A 308 -4.82 -15.71 -14.79
C LYS A 308 -5.30 -14.38 -14.22
N THR A 309 -5.42 -14.32 -12.91
CA THR A 309 -5.72 -13.10 -12.16
C THR A 309 -4.43 -12.61 -11.49
N TYR A 310 -4.15 -11.32 -11.66
CA TYR A 310 -2.95 -10.67 -11.14
C TYR A 310 -3.31 -9.54 -10.19
N ALA A 311 -2.50 -9.38 -9.15
CA ALA A 311 -2.40 -8.13 -8.39
C ALA A 311 -1.22 -7.31 -8.96
N PHE A 312 -1.47 -6.05 -9.26
CA PHE A 312 -0.46 -5.08 -9.70
C PHE A 312 -0.23 -4.11 -8.55
N ILE A 313 1.01 -4.01 -8.09
CA ILE A 313 1.42 -3.20 -6.94
C ILE A 313 2.29 -2.05 -7.43
N GLY A 314 1.83 -0.82 -7.25
CA GLY A 314 2.61 0.40 -7.52
C GLY A 314 3.62 0.66 -6.41
N LEU A 315 4.85 1.00 -6.78
CA LEU A 315 5.91 1.35 -5.84
C LEU A 315 6.22 2.85 -5.99
N GLU A 316 5.82 3.64 -5.01
CA GLU A 316 5.89 5.10 -5.09
C GLU A 316 7.33 5.62 -5.26
N ARG A 317 8.26 5.16 -4.43
CA ARG A 317 9.59 5.80 -4.32
C ARG A 317 10.55 5.41 -5.44
N ILE A 318 10.89 4.15 -5.55
CA ILE A 318 11.76 3.69 -6.65
C ILE A 318 11.03 3.71 -7.99
N GLY A 319 9.70 3.62 -7.95
CA GLY A 319 8.85 3.62 -9.13
C GLY A 319 8.57 2.22 -9.68
N GLY A 320 7.73 2.20 -10.71
CA GLY A 320 7.35 0.98 -11.41
C GLY A 320 6.23 0.20 -10.73
N VAL A 321 5.86 -0.91 -11.37
CA VAL A 321 4.75 -1.78 -10.94
C VAL A 321 5.21 -3.23 -10.89
N MET A 322 4.95 -3.91 -9.78
CA MET A 322 5.12 -5.35 -9.65
C MET A 322 3.81 -6.09 -9.89
N ALA A 323 3.90 -7.20 -10.61
CA ALA A 323 2.78 -8.09 -10.88
C ALA A 323 2.94 -9.40 -10.10
N TYR A 324 1.86 -9.86 -9.47
CA TYR A 324 1.79 -11.14 -8.76
C TYR A 324 0.61 -11.96 -9.27
N ASP A 325 0.85 -13.22 -9.64
CA ASP A 325 -0.20 -14.18 -9.98
C ASP A 325 -0.93 -14.60 -8.71
N ILE A 326 -2.17 -14.16 -8.57
CA ILE A 326 -3.07 -14.43 -7.44
C ILE A 326 -4.22 -15.37 -7.82
N THR A 327 -4.14 -16.03 -8.96
CA THR A 327 -5.15 -16.98 -9.46
C THR A 327 -5.49 -18.03 -8.42
N ASN A 328 -4.47 -18.51 -7.70
CA ASN A 328 -4.63 -19.38 -6.56
C ASN A 328 -4.20 -18.65 -5.27
N PRO A 329 -5.14 -18.21 -4.41
CA PRO A 329 -4.81 -17.49 -3.18
C PRO A 329 -3.93 -18.27 -2.19
N ASP A 330 -3.89 -19.59 -2.28
CA ASP A 330 -3.02 -20.43 -1.45
C ASP A 330 -1.58 -20.52 -2.00
N LYS A 331 -1.34 -19.98 -3.21
CA LYS A 331 -0.05 -20.01 -3.88
C LYS A 331 0.13 -18.77 -4.75
N ILE A 332 0.40 -17.65 -4.11
CA ILE A 332 0.67 -16.37 -4.77
C ILE A 332 2.13 -16.36 -5.23
N LEU A 333 2.38 -15.93 -6.47
CA LEU A 333 3.70 -15.99 -7.10
C LEU A 333 4.03 -14.64 -7.74
N PHE A 334 5.26 -14.17 -7.54
CA PHE A 334 5.80 -13.05 -8.31
C PHE A 334 5.79 -13.40 -9.80
N ALA A 335 5.28 -12.50 -10.62
CA ALA A 335 5.24 -12.66 -12.08
C ALA A 335 6.25 -11.74 -12.77
N ASN A 336 6.23 -10.43 -12.49
CA ASN A 336 7.12 -9.49 -13.14
C ASN A 336 7.27 -8.18 -12.36
N TYR A 337 8.33 -7.42 -12.67
CA TYR A 337 8.52 -6.05 -12.28
C TYR A 337 8.89 -5.20 -13.49
N ILE A 338 8.13 -4.14 -13.76
CA ILE A 338 8.44 -3.16 -14.79
C ILE A 338 8.57 -1.78 -14.17
N ASN A 339 9.60 -1.04 -14.60
CA ASN A 339 9.84 0.32 -14.17
C ASN A 339 10.29 1.16 -15.36
N SER A 340 9.54 2.19 -15.71
CA SER A 340 9.80 3.09 -16.83
C SER A 340 10.40 4.43 -16.40
N ARG A 341 10.86 4.53 -15.13
CA ARG A 341 11.63 5.67 -14.64
C ARG A 341 13.00 5.76 -15.36
N ASP A 342 13.39 6.95 -15.76
CA ASP A 342 14.73 7.24 -16.27
C ASP A 342 15.64 7.73 -15.12
N PHE A 343 16.40 6.82 -14.56
CA PHE A 343 17.32 7.09 -13.44
C PHE A 343 18.55 7.95 -13.80
N SER A 344 18.67 8.40 -15.05
CA SER A 344 19.75 9.34 -15.43
C SER A 344 19.55 10.74 -14.85
N LYS A 345 18.38 11.02 -14.31
CA LYS A 345 17.99 12.26 -13.63
C LYS A 345 17.11 11.92 -12.41
N ASP A 346 17.05 12.86 -11.48
CA ASP A 346 16.23 12.68 -10.28
C ASP A 346 14.76 12.49 -10.62
N ILE A 347 14.20 13.31 -11.50
CA ILE A 347 12.81 13.20 -11.99
C ILE A 347 12.83 13.12 -13.51
N ALA A 348 12.67 11.91 -14.06
CA ALA A 348 12.51 11.66 -15.49
C ALA A 348 11.88 10.29 -15.76
N GLY A 349 11.24 10.15 -16.92
CA GLY A 349 10.39 8.98 -17.21
C GLY A 349 9.11 9.01 -16.37
N ASP A 350 8.65 7.86 -15.93
CA ASP A 350 7.45 7.71 -15.11
C ASP A 350 7.85 7.54 -13.65
N VAL A 351 7.55 8.54 -12.82
CA VAL A 351 8.02 8.63 -11.44
C VAL A 351 6.84 8.75 -10.49
N SER A 352 6.83 7.95 -9.42
CA SER A 352 5.81 7.93 -8.38
C SER A 352 4.45 7.47 -8.90
N PRO A 353 4.26 6.15 -9.21
CA PRO A 353 2.96 5.62 -9.56
C PRO A 353 2.02 5.63 -8.34
N GLU A 354 1.05 6.53 -8.38
CA GLU A 354 0.04 6.78 -7.36
C GLU A 354 -1.23 5.96 -7.62
N GLY A 355 -1.80 6.11 -8.79
CA GLY A 355 -3.05 5.44 -9.17
C GLY A 355 -2.84 4.38 -10.24
N LEU A 356 -3.45 3.21 -10.04
CA LEU A 356 -3.45 2.11 -11.00
C LEU A 356 -4.86 1.84 -11.52
N CYS A 357 -5.00 1.67 -12.84
CA CYS A 357 -6.27 1.34 -13.48
C CYS A 357 -6.09 0.23 -14.51
N MET A 358 -6.88 -0.83 -14.37
CA MET A 358 -6.89 -1.94 -15.31
C MET A 358 -7.93 -1.73 -16.39
N ILE A 359 -7.53 -1.86 -17.65
CA ILE A 359 -8.45 -1.96 -18.81
C ILE A 359 -8.44 -3.40 -19.28
N SER A 360 -9.56 -4.07 -19.15
CA SER A 360 -9.67 -5.47 -19.59
C SER A 360 -9.59 -5.59 -21.11
N ALA A 361 -9.22 -6.77 -21.59
CA ALA A 361 -9.17 -7.06 -23.03
C ALA A 361 -10.52 -6.85 -23.74
N SER A 362 -11.63 -7.04 -23.01
CA SER A 362 -13.00 -6.83 -23.54
C SER A 362 -13.40 -5.35 -23.66
N GLU A 363 -12.77 -4.48 -22.89
CA GLU A 363 -13.04 -3.03 -22.86
C GLU A 363 -12.10 -2.25 -23.78
N SER A 364 -10.96 -2.83 -24.13
CA SER A 364 -9.98 -2.16 -24.97
C SER A 364 -10.35 -2.24 -26.45
N ALA A 365 -9.94 -1.22 -27.22
CA ALA A 365 -10.26 -1.11 -28.65
C ALA A 365 -9.58 -2.17 -29.53
N ASP A 366 -8.46 -2.75 -29.08
CA ASP A 366 -7.64 -3.70 -29.82
C ASP A 366 -7.68 -5.14 -29.26
N GLY A 367 -8.50 -5.37 -28.24
CA GLY A 367 -8.68 -6.68 -27.61
C GLY A 367 -7.53 -7.12 -26.72
N ASN A 368 -6.63 -6.20 -26.34
CA ASN A 368 -5.57 -6.47 -25.39
C ASN A 368 -5.87 -5.85 -24.02
N ALA A 369 -5.41 -6.47 -22.96
CA ALA A 369 -5.48 -5.88 -21.62
C ALA A 369 -4.38 -4.83 -21.44
N TYR A 370 -4.68 -3.76 -20.69
CA TYR A 370 -3.73 -2.71 -20.36
C TYR A 370 -3.79 -2.36 -18.88
N LEU A 371 -2.63 -2.05 -18.31
CA LEU A 371 -2.50 -1.39 -17.03
C LEU A 371 -2.09 0.06 -17.27
N LEU A 372 -2.85 1.00 -16.71
CA LEU A 372 -2.48 2.39 -16.65
C LEU A 372 -1.94 2.71 -15.26
N ALA A 373 -0.86 3.49 -15.20
CA ALA A 373 -0.32 4.01 -13.96
C ALA A 373 -0.23 5.54 -14.07
N SER A 374 -0.93 6.27 -13.23
CA SER A 374 -0.77 7.71 -13.09
C SER A 374 0.42 7.98 -12.17
N CYS A 375 1.37 8.76 -12.66
CA CYS A 375 2.63 9.05 -11.96
C CYS A 375 2.62 10.51 -11.51
N GLU A 376 2.45 10.73 -10.21
CA GLU A 376 2.19 12.07 -9.65
C GLU A 376 3.39 13.00 -9.79
N VAL A 377 4.61 12.54 -9.46
CA VAL A 377 5.81 13.40 -9.45
C VAL A 377 6.25 13.77 -10.86
N SER A 378 6.18 12.85 -11.81
CA SER A 378 6.48 13.16 -13.22
C SER A 378 5.32 13.81 -13.98
N GLY A 379 4.08 13.72 -13.47
CA GLY A 379 2.89 14.20 -14.15
C GLY A 379 2.60 13.43 -15.45
N THR A 380 2.96 12.15 -15.51
CA THR A 380 2.77 11.27 -16.66
C THR A 380 1.73 10.19 -16.39
N VAL A 381 1.22 9.56 -17.46
CA VAL A 381 0.43 8.34 -17.39
C VAL A 381 1.15 7.28 -18.21
N ALA A 382 1.69 6.27 -17.54
CA ALA A 382 2.26 5.10 -18.20
C ALA A 382 1.14 4.14 -18.63
N ALA A 383 1.28 3.51 -19.80
CA ALA A 383 0.35 2.50 -20.30
C ALA A 383 1.11 1.23 -20.65
N TYR A 384 0.89 0.17 -19.91
CA TYR A 384 1.53 -1.11 -20.12
C TYR A 384 0.56 -2.08 -20.78
N LYS A 385 0.93 -2.59 -21.96
CA LYS A 385 0.19 -3.67 -22.61
C LYS A 385 0.51 -4.99 -21.92
N LEU A 386 -0.52 -5.70 -21.46
CA LEU A 386 -0.38 -6.96 -20.76
C LEU A 386 -0.54 -8.13 -21.73
N ILE A 387 0.44 -9.02 -21.74
CA ILE A 387 0.49 -10.16 -22.65
C ILE A 387 0.57 -11.44 -21.83
N SER A 388 -0.41 -12.35 -22.00
CA SER A 388 -0.31 -13.69 -21.46
C SER A 388 0.66 -14.50 -22.31
N GLN A 389 1.75 -15.00 -21.73
CA GLN A 389 2.57 -16.01 -22.39
C GLN A 389 1.95 -17.37 -22.12
N ASN A 390 1.48 -18.03 -23.16
CA ASN A 390 1.23 -19.46 -23.10
C ASN A 390 2.59 -20.15 -23.07
N ILE A 391 3.00 -20.66 -21.91
CA ILE A 391 4.11 -21.61 -21.86
C ILE A 391 3.54 -22.91 -22.47
N ASP A 392 3.76 -23.10 -23.75
CA ASP A 392 3.58 -24.44 -24.35
C ASP A 392 4.52 -25.40 -23.62
N SER A 393 3.92 -26.27 -22.82
CA SER A 393 4.62 -27.34 -22.10
C SER A 393 5.08 -28.43 -23.07
N SER A 394 5.96 -28.07 -24.02
CA SER A 394 6.61 -29.01 -24.91
C SER A 394 8.00 -28.47 -25.22
N ASP A 395 8.92 -28.55 -24.25
CA ASP A 395 10.35 -28.75 -24.50
C ASP A 395 11.05 -29.02 -23.15
N ASP A 396 10.88 -30.26 -22.66
CA ASP A 396 11.88 -30.92 -21.86
C ASP A 396 12.98 -31.32 -22.85
N ASP A 397 14.01 -30.51 -23.00
CA ASP A 397 15.36 -31.02 -23.29
C ASP A 397 16.43 -29.92 -23.11
N ASN A 398 17.18 -30.08 -22.04
CA ASN A 398 18.63 -29.91 -21.92
C ASN A 398 19.33 -28.91 -22.87
N THR A 399 19.82 -27.77 -22.37
CA THR A 399 21.24 -27.40 -22.56
C THR A 399 21.65 -26.21 -21.71
N ASP A 400 22.69 -26.42 -20.91
CA ASP A 400 23.58 -25.36 -20.38
C ASP A 400 23.97 -24.37 -21.49
N ASN A 401 23.87 -23.03 -21.23
CA ASN A 401 24.99 -22.13 -21.52
C ASN A 401 24.69 -20.65 -21.34
N ASN A 402 25.57 -20.02 -20.57
CA ASN A 402 26.11 -18.66 -20.67
C ASN A 402 25.20 -17.50 -21.06
N HIS A 403 24.92 -16.68 -20.06
CA HIS A 403 24.42 -15.32 -20.25
C HIS A 403 25.59 -14.34 -20.42
N ASP A 404 25.76 -13.85 -21.65
CA ASP A 404 26.42 -12.58 -21.92
C ASP A 404 25.35 -11.48 -21.96
N ASN A 405 25.33 -10.66 -20.93
CA ASN A 405 24.54 -9.42 -20.90
C ASN A 405 25.21 -8.36 -21.76
N ASN A 406 24.67 -8.10 -22.94
CA ASN A 406 24.95 -6.89 -23.70
C ASN A 406 23.64 -6.10 -23.83
N ILE A 407 23.48 -5.09 -22.98
CA ILE A 407 22.45 -4.05 -23.17
C ILE A 407 23.13 -2.91 -23.92
N ASP A 408 22.88 -2.81 -25.22
CA ASP A 408 23.27 -1.69 -26.04
C ASP A 408 22.36 -0.49 -25.77
N HIS A 409 22.90 0.53 -25.09
CA HIS A 409 22.30 1.83 -25.00
C HIS A 409 22.56 2.63 -26.29
N ASN A 410 21.63 2.62 -27.23
CA ASN A 410 21.52 3.69 -28.21
C ASN A 410 20.12 3.71 -28.85
N GLY A 411 19.46 4.85 -28.74
CA GLY A 411 18.29 5.12 -29.56
C GLY A 411 17.24 6.02 -28.91
N SER A 412 17.34 7.29 -29.18
CA SER A 412 16.27 8.29 -29.02
C SER A 412 15.01 7.86 -29.77
N GLY A 413 13.85 7.81 -29.08
CA GLY A 413 12.60 7.57 -29.77
C GLY A 413 11.39 7.61 -28.83
N HIS A 414 10.46 8.43 -29.17
CA HIS A 414 9.19 8.72 -28.51
C HIS A 414 8.32 7.46 -28.34
N GLY A 415 7.69 7.31 -27.16
CA GLY A 415 6.54 6.45 -26.93
C GLY A 415 6.91 4.97 -26.69
N GLY A 416 7.42 4.66 -25.51
CA GLY A 416 7.70 3.29 -25.14
C GLY A 416 6.48 2.56 -24.62
N ALA A 417 5.94 1.62 -25.38
CA ALA A 417 5.09 0.57 -24.82
C ALA A 417 5.99 -0.44 -24.12
N GLY A 418 5.87 -0.55 -22.81
CA GLY A 418 6.54 -1.59 -22.04
C GLY A 418 5.80 -2.92 -22.18
N TYR A 419 6.53 -4.01 -22.18
CA TYR A 419 5.99 -5.37 -22.22
C TYR A 419 6.22 -6.05 -20.87
N VAL A 420 5.22 -6.79 -20.40
CA VAL A 420 5.41 -7.74 -19.29
C VAL A 420 6.04 -9.01 -19.87
N ASN A 421 7.29 -9.28 -19.56
CA ASN A 421 7.93 -10.55 -19.89
C ASN A 421 8.05 -11.38 -18.62
N ASP A 422 7.52 -12.60 -18.63
CA ASP A 422 7.83 -13.56 -17.59
C ASP A 422 9.34 -13.87 -17.66
N CYS A 423 10.04 -13.65 -16.56
CA CYS A 423 11.39 -14.18 -16.38
C CYS A 423 11.30 -15.39 -15.43
N GLU A 424 11.95 -16.48 -15.82
CA GLU A 424 12.10 -17.69 -15.02
C GLU A 424 12.76 -17.44 -13.65
#